data_977c14cdf77d1f2ebed579d70cb9106e
#
_entry.id   977c14cdf77d1f2ebed579d70cb9106e
#
_cell.length_a   1.000
_cell.length_b   1.000
_cell.length_c   1.000
_cell.angle_alpha   90.00
_cell.angle_beta   90.00
_cell.angle_gamma   90.00
#
_symmetry.space_group_name_H-M   'P 1'
#
loop_
_entity.id
_entity.type
_entity.pdbx_description
1 polymer ?
#
loop_
_entity_poly.entity_id
_entity_poly.type
_entity_poly.pdbx_seq_one_letter_code
_entity_poly.pdbx_strand_id
1 'polypeptide(L)'
;MAKLRHIAMQVPDLEKAAAFYEGVFGLRRLKKVEAPIGNAISLSDGVMNLTLLHFPEGTKRGKDGPHWAGLHHFGFVVENESVTEQEIKKHGGEFFMQLPTYPGVDAEKKFKDINGVVFDVSEHGWG
;
A
#
# COMPACT_ATOMS: atom_id res chain seq x y z
N MET A 1 -19.48 -3.98 -3.65
CA MET A 1 -19.23 -3.48 -2.29
C MET A 1 -17.73 -3.39 -2.04
N ALA A 2 -17.27 -2.31 -1.45
CA ALA A 2 -15.85 -2.13 -1.16
C ALA A 2 -15.39 -3.09 -0.04
N LYS A 3 -14.13 -3.52 -0.12
CA LYS A 3 -13.53 -4.39 0.89
C LYS A 3 -12.17 -3.85 1.28
N LEU A 4 -11.92 -3.76 2.58
CA LEU A 4 -10.60 -3.42 3.10
C LEU A 4 -9.69 -4.63 2.88
N ARG A 5 -8.61 -4.46 2.11
CA ARG A 5 -7.79 -5.59 1.67
C ARG A 5 -6.28 -5.34 1.73
N HIS A 6 -5.86 -4.13 1.99
CA HIS A 6 -4.45 -3.76 1.87
C HIS A 6 -4.00 -2.94 3.06
N ILE A 7 -2.88 -3.34 3.65
CA ILE A 7 -2.17 -2.57 4.68
C ILE A 7 -0.72 -2.44 4.21
N ALA A 8 -0.20 -1.23 4.20
CA ALA A 8 1.20 -0.99 3.85
C ALA A 8 1.95 -0.42 5.04
N MET A 9 3.10 -1.02 5.34
CA MET A 9 3.99 -0.63 6.42
C MET A 9 5.34 -0.22 5.85
N GLN A 10 5.87 0.90 6.32
CA GLN A 10 7.25 1.27 6.05
C GLN A 10 8.15 0.58 7.06
N VAL A 11 9.25 -0.01 6.59
CA VAL A 11 10.21 -0.72 7.44
C VAL A 11 11.65 -0.39 7.00
N PRO A 12 12.63 -0.42 7.92
CA PRO A 12 14.01 -0.16 7.54
C PRO A 12 14.70 -1.33 6.82
N ASP A 13 14.23 -2.56 7.02
CA ASP A 13 14.82 -3.75 6.41
C ASP A 13 13.70 -4.70 5.98
N LEU A 14 13.50 -4.79 4.67
CA LEU A 14 12.40 -5.59 4.11
C LEU A 14 12.50 -7.08 4.46
N GLU A 15 13.68 -7.67 4.28
CA GLU A 15 13.85 -9.11 4.49
C GLU A 15 13.67 -9.51 5.94
N LYS A 16 14.18 -8.70 6.87
CA LYS A 16 13.99 -8.96 8.30
C LYS A 16 12.52 -8.86 8.70
N ALA A 17 11.83 -7.84 8.20
CA ALA A 17 10.40 -7.67 8.48
C ALA A 17 9.58 -8.81 7.90
N ALA A 18 9.86 -9.19 6.65
CA ALA A 18 9.17 -10.30 6.00
C ALA A 18 9.38 -11.61 6.76
N ALA A 19 10.62 -11.90 7.15
CA ALA A 19 10.94 -13.11 7.91
C ALA A 19 10.19 -13.17 9.24
N PHE A 20 10.02 -12.02 9.89
CA PHE A 20 9.24 -11.95 11.14
C PHE A 20 7.79 -12.38 10.92
N TYR A 21 7.11 -11.74 9.95
CA TYR A 21 5.69 -12.02 9.71
C TYR A 21 5.46 -13.41 9.11
N GLU A 22 6.38 -13.90 8.27
CA GLU A 22 6.34 -15.25 7.74
C GLU A 22 6.53 -16.28 8.86
N GLY A 23 7.50 -16.05 9.75
CA GLY A 23 7.85 -17.00 10.79
C GLY A 23 6.86 -17.05 11.95
N VAL A 24 6.35 -15.90 12.37
CA VAL A 24 5.42 -15.81 13.51
C VAL A 24 4.00 -16.20 13.12
N PHE A 25 3.51 -15.68 12.00
CA PHE A 25 2.10 -15.80 11.61
C PHE A 25 1.88 -16.69 10.41
N GLY A 26 2.93 -17.19 9.77
CA GLY A 26 2.80 -18.04 8.60
C GLY A 26 2.30 -17.32 7.35
N LEU A 27 2.49 -16.00 7.27
CA LEU A 27 2.08 -15.27 6.08
C LEU A 27 2.87 -15.76 4.87
N ARG A 28 2.20 -15.82 3.72
CA ARG A 28 2.81 -16.26 2.48
C ARG A 28 3.36 -15.06 1.71
N ARG A 29 4.58 -15.18 1.24
CA ARG A 29 5.18 -14.17 0.38
C ARG A 29 4.58 -14.27 -1.03
N LEU A 30 4.09 -13.15 -1.55
CA LEU A 30 3.51 -13.08 -2.89
C LEU A 30 4.55 -12.61 -3.90
N LYS A 31 5.22 -11.50 -3.63
CA LYS A 31 6.21 -10.95 -4.56
C LYS A 31 7.13 -9.96 -3.87
N LYS A 32 8.27 -9.73 -4.53
CA LYS A 32 9.21 -8.67 -4.18
C LYS A 32 9.35 -7.74 -5.38
N VAL A 33 9.28 -6.44 -5.15
CA VAL A 33 9.37 -5.42 -6.19
C VAL A 33 10.49 -4.45 -5.84
N GLU A 34 11.32 -4.14 -6.83
CA GLU A 34 12.31 -3.07 -6.72
C GLU A 34 12.00 -2.07 -7.83
N ALA A 35 11.71 -0.83 -7.43
CA ALA A 35 11.28 0.22 -8.36
C ALA A 35 11.83 1.57 -7.91
N PRO A 36 11.92 2.55 -8.83
CA PRO A 36 12.37 3.90 -8.46
C PRO A 36 11.50 4.56 -7.39
N ILE A 37 10.23 4.18 -7.29
CA ILE A 37 9.30 4.72 -6.29
C ILE A 37 9.48 4.11 -4.91
N GLY A 38 10.30 3.07 -4.77
CA GLY A 38 10.55 2.36 -3.53
C GLY A 38 10.56 0.85 -3.73
N ASN A 39 11.01 0.14 -2.72
CA ASN A 39 11.09 -1.32 -2.74
C ASN A 39 9.99 -1.91 -1.85
N ALA A 40 9.50 -3.10 -2.21
CA ALA A 40 8.40 -3.72 -1.48
C ALA A 40 8.51 -5.23 -1.44
N ILE A 41 8.00 -5.82 -0.37
CA ILE A 41 7.70 -7.25 -0.27
C ILE A 41 6.22 -7.36 0.13
N SER A 42 5.45 -8.09 -0.65
CA SER A 42 4.04 -8.33 -0.36
C SER A 42 3.84 -9.69 0.28
N LEU A 43 3.08 -9.71 1.37
CA LEU A 43 2.70 -10.91 2.10
C LEU A 43 1.18 -11.00 2.16
N SER A 44 0.64 -12.20 2.42
CA SER A 44 -0.81 -12.40 2.53
C SER A 44 -1.17 -13.54 3.46
N ASP A 45 -2.32 -13.41 4.11
CA ASP A 45 -2.96 -14.49 4.86
C ASP A 45 -4.05 -15.21 4.03
N GLY A 46 -4.16 -14.85 2.75
CA GLY A 46 -5.20 -15.38 1.85
C GLY A 46 -6.40 -14.45 1.70
N VAL A 47 -6.53 -13.46 2.56
CA VAL A 47 -7.62 -12.46 2.52
C VAL A 47 -7.06 -11.06 2.44
N MET A 48 -6.16 -10.72 3.35
CA MET A 48 -5.52 -9.40 3.44
C MET A 48 -4.15 -9.43 2.79
N ASN A 49 -3.79 -8.32 2.18
CA ASN A 49 -2.44 -8.05 1.72
C ASN A 49 -1.73 -7.19 2.77
N LEU A 50 -0.55 -7.60 3.16
CA LEU A 50 0.37 -6.80 3.96
C LEU A 50 1.59 -6.51 3.09
N THR A 51 1.74 -5.27 2.68
CA THR A 51 2.88 -4.82 1.88
C THR A 51 3.87 -4.11 2.77
N LEU A 52 5.09 -4.63 2.80
CA LEU A 52 6.21 -3.99 3.48
C LEU A 52 6.93 -3.10 2.47
N LEU A 53 7.19 -1.85 2.86
CA LEU A 53 7.80 -0.84 1.99
C LEU A 53 9.11 -0.37 2.58
N HIS A 54 10.09 -0.17 1.72
CA HIS A 54 11.33 0.52 2.08
C HIS A 54 11.58 1.64 1.10
N PHE A 55 11.75 2.85 1.63
CA PHE A 55 12.06 4.03 0.84
C PHE A 55 13.50 4.45 1.17
N PRO A 56 14.42 4.36 0.20
CA PRO A 56 15.79 4.83 0.40
C PRO A 56 15.81 6.31 0.76
N GLU A 57 16.90 6.73 1.38
CA GLU A 57 17.11 8.15 1.71
C GLU A 57 16.97 9.01 0.46
N GLY A 58 16.31 10.16 0.62
CA GLY A 58 16.07 11.09 -0.49
C GLY A 58 14.76 10.88 -1.22
N THR A 59 14.03 9.77 -0.99
CA THR A 59 12.68 9.62 -1.56
C THR A 59 11.68 10.42 -0.74
N LYS A 60 10.73 11.06 -1.44
CA LYS A 60 9.72 11.91 -0.79
C LYS A 60 8.52 11.12 -0.27
N ARG A 61 8.41 9.85 -0.62
CA ARG A 61 7.26 9.02 -0.22
C ARG A 61 7.41 8.42 1.17
N GLY A 62 8.64 8.26 1.65
CA GLY A 62 8.90 7.74 2.99
C GLY A 62 8.53 8.74 4.08
N LYS A 63 8.19 8.22 5.25
CA LYS A 63 7.96 9.00 6.46
C LYS A 63 9.21 8.96 7.32
N ASP A 64 9.60 10.09 7.89
CA ASP A 64 10.63 10.22 8.92
C ASP A 64 11.95 9.49 8.61
N GLY A 65 12.28 9.35 7.33
CA GLY A 65 13.53 8.76 6.87
C GLY A 65 13.51 7.25 6.76
N PRO A 66 14.61 6.65 6.22
CA PRO A 66 14.64 5.23 5.88
C PRO A 66 14.68 4.28 7.09
N HIS A 67 14.95 4.79 8.29
CA HIS A 67 15.00 3.98 9.51
C HIS A 67 13.68 3.92 10.25
N TRP A 68 12.70 4.71 9.85
CA TRP A 68 11.39 4.72 10.49
C TRP A 68 10.58 3.46 10.13
N ALA A 69 9.83 2.97 11.10
CA ALA A 69 8.94 1.84 10.89
C ALA A 69 7.55 2.17 11.41
N GLY A 70 6.52 1.79 10.64
CA GLY A 70 5.13 2.00 11.05
C GLY A 70 4.17 1.93 9.87
N LEU A 71 2.90 2.16 10.14
CA LEU A 71 1.86 2.14 9.12
C LEU A 71 2.04 3.32 8.17
N HIS A 72 1.99 3.04 6.88
CA HIS A 72 2.16 4.04 5.83
C HIS A 72 0.80 4.40 5.21
N HIS A 73 0.02 3.41 4.82
CA HIS A 73 -1.32 3.59 4.28
C HIS A 73 -2.07 2.25 4.28
N PHE A 74 -3.33 2.29 3.90
CA PHE A 74 -4.17 1.11 3.74
C PHE A 74 -4.98 1.25 2.45
N GLY A 75 -5.76 0.22 2.09
CA GLY A 75 -6.44 0.28 0.82
C GLY A 75 -7.67 -0.61 0.70
N PHE A 76 -8.51 -0.25 -0.27
CA PHE A 76 -9.77 -0.90 -0.54
C PHE A 76 -9.81 -1.43 -1.97
N VAL A 77 -10.36 -2.63 -2.13
CA VAL A 77 -10.79 -3.13 -3.43
C VAL A 77 -12.21 -2.66 -3.66
N VAL A 78 -12.48 -2.08 -4.82
CA VAL A 78 -13.80 -1.57 -5.20
C VAL A 78 -14.20 -2.12 -6.56
N GLU A 79 -15.49 -2.07 -6.86
CA GLU A 79 -16.01 -2.54 -8.15
C GLU A 79 -15.76 -1.52 -9.26
N ASN A 80 -15.82 -0.22 -8.95
CA ASN A 80 -15.68 0.85 -9.92
C ASN A 80 -14.96 2.04 -9.31
N GLU A 81 -13.76 2.31 -9.78
CA GLU A 81 -12.93 3.41 -9.27
C GLU A 81 -13.56 4.78 -9.51
N SER A 82 -14.17 4.99 -10.68
CA SER A 82 -14.75 6.29 -11.02
C SER A 82 -15.93 6.63 -10.12
N VAL A 83 -16.80 5.67 -9.86
CA VAL A 83 -17.93 5.84 -8.94
C VAL A 83 -17.44 6.07 -7.52
N THR A 84 -16.44 5.29 -7.09
CA THR A 84 -15.84 5.44 -5.76
C THR A 84 -15.21 6.82 -5.60
N GLU A 85 -14.50 7.31 -6.60
CA GLU A 85 -13.89 8.65 -6.56
C GLU A 85 -14.94 9.74 -6.39
N GLN A 86 -16.07 9.63 -7.09
CA GLN A 86 -17.17 10.57 -6.92
C GLN A 86 -17.71 10.56 -5.49
N GLU A 87 -17.87 9.37 -4.91
CA GLU A 87 -18.34 9.22 -3.53
C GLU A 87 -17.32 9.75 -2.50
N ILE A 88 -16.03 9.54 -2.75
CA ILE A 88 -14.97 10.10 -1.90
C ILE A 88 -15.08 11.62 -1.86
N LYS A 89 -15.19 12.25 -3.04
CA LYS A 89 -15.30 13.72 -3.13
C LYS A 89 -16.58 14.23 -2.48
N LYS A 90 -17.68 13.55 -2.70
CA LYS A 90 -18.97 13.89 -2.12
C LYS A 90 -18.94 13.87 -0.58
N HIS A 91 -18.16 12.97 0.00
CA HIS A 91 -18.06 12.81 1.45
C HIS A 91 -16.86 13.56 2.08
N GLY A 92 -16.21 14.45 1.31
CA GLY A 92 -15.18 15.33 1.85
C GLY A 92 -13.76 14.86 1.69
N GLY A 93 -13.54 13.72 1.05
CA GLY A 93 -12.19 13.26 0.70
C GLY A 93 -11.70 13.91 -0.59
N GLU A 94 -10.45 13.63 -0.94
CA GLU A 94 -9.85 14.20 -2.15
C GLU A 94 -8.88 13.24 -2.82
N PHE A 95 -8.70 13.41 -4.12
CA PHE A 95 -7.66 12.70 -4.87
C PHE A 95 -6.28 13.19 -4.40
N PHE A 96 -5.35 12.26 -4.19
CA PHE A 96 -3.98 12.58 -3.81
C PHE A 96 -3.00 12.38 -4.97
N MET A 97 -2.86 11.13 -5.45
CA MET A 97 -1.95 10.84 -6.54
C MET A 97 -2.25 9.48 -7.17
N GLN A 98 -1.73 9.29 -8.37
CA GLN A 98 -1.69 7.98 -9.02
C GLN A 98 -0.22 7.64 -9.28
N LEU A 99 0.20 6.45 -8.88
CA LEU A 99 1.57 6.00 -9.09
C LEU A 99 1.81 5.71 -10.56
N PRO A 100 3.06 5.97 -11.05
CA PRO A 100 3.46 5.50 -12.37
C PRO A 100 3.36 3.97 -12.45
N THR A 101 3.13 3.45 -13.66
CA THR A 101 3.08 2.01 -13.88
C THR A 101 4.50 1.46 -13.97
N TYR A 102 4.82 0.46 -13.14
CA TYR A 102 6.07 -0.28 -13.17
C TYR A 102 5.76 -1.78 -13.18
N PRO A 103 6.64 -2.63 -13.76
CA PRO A 103 6.44 -4.07 -13.70
C PRO A 103 6.32 -4.56 -12.25
N GLY A 104 5.31 -5.36 -11.97
CA GLY A 104 5.06 -5.92 -10.65
C GLY A 104 4.40 -4.98 -9.64
N VAL A 105 4.21 -3.70 -9.97
CA VAL A 105 3.52 -2.75 -9.11
C VAL A 105 2.03 -2.79 -9.42
N ASP A 106 1.22 -3.00 -8.40
CA ASP A 106 -0.23 -3.06 -8.55
C ASP A 106 -0.79 -1.68 -8.94
N ALA A 107 -1.79 -1.69 -9.84
CA ALA A 107 -2.47 -0.46 -10.24
C ALA A 107 -3.35 0.02 -9.10
N GLU A 108 -3.13 1.28 -8.67
CA GLU A 108 -3.87 1.87 -7.56
C GLU A 108 -3.89 3.38 -7.68
N LYS A 109 -4.97 3.98 -7.18
CA LYS A 109 -5.06 5.43 -6.98
C LYS A 109 -5.05 5.73 -5.50
N LYS A 110 -4.42 6.82 -5.13
CA LYS A 110 -4.33 7.26 -3.74
C LYS A 110 -5.22 8.46 -3.50
N PHE A 111 -5.90 8.41 -2.37
CA PHE A 111 -6.82 9.45 -1.92
C PHE A 111 -6.50 9.83 -0.48
N LYS A 112 -7.08 10.92 -0.02
CA LYS A 112 -7.05 11.32 1.39
C LYS A 112 -8.47 11.39 1.92
N ASP A 113 -8.65 10.89 3.12
CA ASP A 113 -9.93 11.00 3.81
C ASP A 113 -10.13 12.41 4.39
N ILE A 114 -11.23 12.61 5.12
CA ILE A 114 -11.56 13.91 5.71
C ILE A 114 -10.52 14.41 6.71
N ASN A 115 -9.63 13.55 7.19
CA ASN A 115 -8.57 13.89 8.13
C ASN A 115 -7.19 13.96 7.47
N GLY A 116 -7.11 13.77 6.15
CA GLY A 116 -5.85 13.76 5.43
C GLY A 116 -5.12 12.43 5.46
N VAL A 117 -5.75 11.36 5.95
CA VAL A 117 -5.13 10.03 5.97
C VAL A 117 -5.17 9.43 4.58
N VAL A 118 -4.02 8.91 4.13
CA VAL A 118 -3.87 8.35 2.79
C VAL A 118 -4.41 6.92 2.74
N PHE A 119 -5.20 6.63 1.71
CA PHE A 119 -5.63 5.27 1.40
C PHE A 119 -5.64 5.04 -0.10
N ASP A 120 -5.54 3.76 -0.47
CA ASP A 120 -5.52 3.34 -1.87
C ASP A 120 -6.88 2.78 -2.27
N VAL A 121 -7.20 2.94 -3.56
CA VAL A 121 -8.36 2.32 -4.19
C VAL A 121 -7.87 1.56 -5.42
N SER A 122 -8.32 0.31 -5.56
CA SER A 122 -7.97 -0.55 -6.69
C SER A 122 -9.16 -1.43 -7.06
N GLU A 123 -9.37 -1.64 -8.37
CA GLU A 123 -10.38 -2.60 -8.83
C GLU A 123 -9.84 -4.02 -8.83
N HIS A 124 -8.53 -4.21 -8.93
CA HIS A 124 -7.89 -5.51 -9.09
C HIS A 124 -7.27 -6.05 -7.80
N GLY A 125 -7.07 -5.21 -6.81
CA GLY A 125 -6.47 -5.60 -5.54
C GLY A 125 -4.95 -5.73 -5.58
N TRP A 126 -4.41 -6.41 -4.59
CA TRP A 126 -2.98 -6.55 -4.35
C TRP A 126 -2.62 -8.03 -4.20
N GLY A 127 -2.05 -8.57 -5.22
CA GLY A 127 -1.67 -9.97 -5.28
C GLY A 127 -2.49 -10.77 -6.27
#